data_707e62088dcadf90e1eacc6c1b88cd74
#
_entry.id   707e62088dcadf90e1eacc6c1b88cd74
#
_cell.length_a   1.000
_cell.length_b   1.000
_cell.length_c   1.000
_cell.angle_alpha   90.00
_cell.angle_beta   90.00
_cell.angle_gamma   90.00
#
_symmetry.space_group_name_H-M   'P 1'
#
loop_
_entity.id
_entity.type
_entity.pdbx_description
1 polymer ?
#
loop_
_entity_poly.entity_id
_entity_poly.type
_entity_poly.pdbx_seq_one_letter_code
_entity_poly.pdbx_strand_id
1 'polypeptide(L)'
;LAAVALADRDLGLAYDAVRKHLGENTLFLFSSDHGAQLPFGKWSGYDAGIRTPLISVWPGKIAAGAKSGAMVSWIDLLPTCLEAAGGTPPPSGDKPGQISGKSFLPVLQGKQMEHRERIFVTHSGDQLMNQYPLRAVRSREWKYIYNLSPDAEHHSHIDLDEKADSKVYWSSWVRLAETDAAAAAKVNRYHQRPAEELYDLAADPWEQFNLAADPAQAKRLRAMRAEMDAWMRENGDEGIKTENARRPQPRGAKP
;
A
#
# COMPACT_ATOMS: atom_id res chain seq x y z
N LEU A 1 13.20 16.23 -5.82
CA LEU A 1 12.93 17.41 -4.95
C LEU A 1 12.09 18.48 -5.66
N ALA A 2 12.39 18.87 -6.93
CA ALA A 2 11.63 19.90 -7.65
C ALA A 2 10.14 19.55 -7.79
N ALA A 3 9.81 18.30 -8.15
CA ALA A 3 8.42 17.84 -8.25
C ALA A 3 7.69 17.89 -6.89
N VAL A 4 8.39 17.56 -5.80
CA VAL A 4 7.81 17.65 -4.44
C VAL A 4 7.54 19.10 -4.06
N ALA A 5 8.45 20.03 -4.35
CA ALA A 5 8.25 21.46 -4.10
C ALA A 5 7.10 22.04 -4.93
N LEU A 6 6.93 21.58 -6.17
CA LEU A 6 5.79 21.95 -7.01
C LEU A 6 4.47 21.46 -6.43
N ALA A 7 4.42 20.19 -6.02
CA ALA A 7 3.24 19.61 -5.39
C ALA A 7 2.89 20.32 -4.07
N ASP A 8 3.89 20.69 -3.27
CA ASP A 8 3.70 21.44 -2.02
C ASP A 8 3.10 22.83 -2.27
N ARG A 9 3.62 23.55 -3.27
CA ARG A 9 3.05 24.83 -3.70
C ARG A 9 1.58 24.69 -4.15
N ASP A 10 1.29 23.71 -4.98
CA ASP A 10 -0.04 23.50 -5.53
C ASP A 10 -1.03 23.06 -4.43
N LEU A 11 -0.55 22.28 -3.45
CA LEU A 11 -1.30 21.94 -2.24
C LEU A 11 -1.64 23.20 -1.42
N GLY A 12 -0.67 24.10 -1.25
CA GLY A 12 -0.88 25.39 -0.57
C GLY A 12 -1.97 26.23 -1.27
N LEU A 13 -1.89 26.36 -2.60
CA LEU A 13 -2.90 27.07 -3.39
C LEU A 13 -4.31 26.45 -3.25
N ALA A 14 -4.41 25.12 -3.27
CA ALA A 14 -5.67 24.41 -3.07
C ALA A 14 -6.24 24.66 -1.66
N TYR A 15 -5.39 24.59 -0.64
CA TYR A 15 -5.80 24.84 0.74
C TYR A 15 -6.28 26.27 0.95
N ASP A 16 -5.58 27.27 0.41
CA ASP A 16 -5.98 28.68 0.48
C ASP A 16 -7.31 28.93 -0.22
N ALA A 17 -7.55 28.30 -1.37
CA ALA A 17 -8.81 28.37 -2.09
C ALA A 17 -9.96 27.77 -1.25
N VAL A 18 -9.73 26.60 -0.62
CA VAL A 18 -10.70 25.98 0.29
C VAL A 18 -11.05 26.91 1.45
N ARG A 19 -10.05 27.48 2.13
CA ARG A 19 -10.29 28.42 3.23
C ARG A 19 -11.07 29.65 2.79
N LYS A 20 -10.72 30.20 1.63
CA LYS A 20 -11.36 31.40 1.08
C LYS A 20 -12.83 31.18 0.71
N HIS A 21 -13.16 30.03 0.13
CA HIS A 21 -14.48 29.80 -0.48
C HIS A 21 -15.40 28.92 0.35
N LEU A 22 -14.86 28.00 1.18
CA LEU A 22 -15.63 27.07 2.02
C LEU A 22 -15.50 27.38 3.52
N GLY A 23 -14.54 28.23 3.91
CA GLY A 23 -14.33 28.62 5.30
C GLY A 23 -13.57 27.58 6.14
N GLU A 24 -13.43 27.90 7.43
CA GLU A 24 -12.58 27.11 8.34
C GLU A 24 -13.25 25.82 8.85
N ASN A 25 -14.59 25.72 8.79
CA ASN A 25 -15.29 24.48 9.17
C ASN A 25 -15.27 23.45 8.03
N THR A 26 -14.10 23.22 7.46
CA THR A 26 -13.87 22.26 6.37
C THR A 26 -12.73 21.32 6.73
N LEU A 27 -12.98 20.02 6.67
CA LEU A 27 -11.94 19.01 6.78
C LEU A 27 -11.21 18.93 5.42
N PHE A 28 -9.95 19.33 5.41
CA PHE A 28 -9.07 19.21 4.26
C PHE A 28 -8.16 18.00 4.45
N LEU A 29 -8.17 17.08 3.48
CA LEU A 29 -7.34 15.87 3.45
C LEU A 29 -6.46 15.89 2.21
N PHE A 30 -5.18 15.60 2.38
CA PHE A 30 -4.24 15.38 1.29
C PHE A 30 -3.49 14.08 1.47
N SER A 31 -3.34 13.35 0.39
CA SER A 31 -2.51 12.16 0.33
C SER A 31 -2.03 11.87 -1.08
N SER A 32 -1.07 10.94 -1.21
CA SER A 32 -0.79 10.24 -2.47
C SER A 32 -1.62 8.98 -2.55
N ASP A 33 -2.01 8.55 -3.74
CA ASP A 33 -2.75 7.31 -3.99
C ASP A 33 -1.88 6.06 -3.73
N HIS A 34 -0.59 6.13 -3.99
CA HIS A 34 0.40 5.07 -3.78
C HIS A 34 1.81 5.67 -3.63
N GLY A 35 2.79 4.83 -3.34
CA GLY A 35 4.20 5.22 -3.30
C GLY A 35 4.79 5.55 -4.67
N ALA A 36 6.02 6.05 -4.68
CA ALA A 36 6.70 6.48 -5.90
C ALA A 36 6.89 5.33 -6.90
N GLN A 37 6.89 5.66 -8.19
CA GLN A 37 7.20 4.73 -9.28
C GLN A 37 8.71 4.46 -9.33
N LEU A 38 9.17 3.77 -8.30
CA LEU A 38 10.57 3.34 -8.12
C LEU A 38 10.60 1.82 -7.90
N PRO A 39 11.74 1.15 -8.12
CA PRO A 39 11.90 -0.25 -7.78
C PRO A 39 11.49 -0.52 -6.32
N PHE A 40 10.70 -1.57 -6.08
CA PHE A 40 10.10 -1.90 -4.79
C PHE A 40 9.08 -0.87 -4.23
N GLY A 41 8.72 0.15 -5.01
CA GLY A 41 7.68 1.13 -4.70
C GLY A 41 6.32 0.73 -5.25
N LYS A 42 5.72 1.60 -6.11
CA LYS A 42 4.42 1.35 -6.77
C LYS A 42 4.36 -0.08 -7.34
N TRP A 43 3.17 -0.70 -7.31
CA TRP A 43 2.88 -2.09 -7.72
C TRP A 43 3.54 -3.17 -6.84
N SER A 44 3.87 -2.85 -5.61
CA SER A 44 4.41 -3.82 -4.66
C SER A 44 3.69 -3.80 -3.32
N GLY A 45 3.91 -4.81 -2.49
CA GLY A 45 3.42 -4.87 -1.11
C GLY A 45 4.35 -4.23 -0.07
N TYR A 46 5.49 -3.68 -0.49
CA TYR A 46 6.45 -3.03 0.40
C TYR A 46 5.96 -1.65 0.88
N ASP A 47 6.43 -1.19 2.04
CA ASP A 47 6.06 0.12 2.58
C ASP A 47 6.34 1.27 1.59
N ALA A 48 7.40 1.16 0.80
CA ALA A 48 7.69 2.15 -0.25
C ALA A 48 6.58 2.27 -1.31
N GLY A 49 5.76 1.22 -1.49
CA GLY A 49 4.63 1.22 -2.41
C GLY A 49 3.29 1.55 -1.75
N ILE A 50 3.09 1.17 -0.49
CA ILE A 50 1.79 1.23 0.18
C ILE A 50 1.69 2.27 1.29
N ARG A 51 2.80 2.74 1.85
CA ARG A 51 2.81 3.76 2.90
C ARG A 51 2.89 5.14 2.28
N THR A 52 1.75 5.82 2.20
CA THR A 52 1.62 7.15 1.63
C THR A 52 1.50 8.22 2.72
N PRO A 53 1.87 9.49 2.43
CA PRO A 53 1.60 10.58 3.36
C PRO A 53 0.10 10.78 3.52
N LEU A 54 -0.33 11.15 4.72
CA LEU A 54 -1.69 11.62 4.99
C LEU A 54 -1.61 12.91 5.81
N ILE A 55 -2.04 14.00 5.23
CA ILE A 55 -2.10 15.32 5.88
C ILE A 55 -3.56 15.69 6.07
N SER A 56 -3.91 16.10 7.28
CA SER A 56 -5.29 16.46 7.65
C SER A 56 -5.31 17.82 8.32
N VAL A 57 -6.14 18.72 7.83
CA VAL A 57 -6.31 20.06 8.43
C VAL A 57 -7.80 20.34 8.65
N TRP A 58 -8.15 20.71 9.87
CA TRP A 58 -9.49 21.18 10.22
C TRP A 58 -9.37 22.16 11.38
N PRO A 59 -9.34 23.46 11.11
CA PRO A 59 -9.18 24.48 12.15
C PRO A 59 -10.19 24.33 13.28
N GLY A 60 -9.72 24.41 14.52
CA GLY A 60 -10.57 24.26 15.71
C GLY A 60 -11.04 22.82 16.04
N LYS A 61 -10.75 21.83 15.16
CA LYS A 61 -11.13 20.42 15.37
C LYS A 61 -9.92 19.49 15.42
N ILE A 62 -8.86 19.81 14.69
CA ILE A 62 -7.59 19.08 14.68
C ILE A 62 -6.51 20.05 15.19
N ALA A 63 -5.71 19.62 16.16
CA ALA A 63 -4.64 20.44 16.71
C ALA A 63 -3.54 20.69 15.65
N ALA A 64 -3.12 21.94 15.49
CA ALA A 64 -2.06 22.30 14.56
C ALA A 64 -0.74 21.60 14.92
N GLY A 65 -0.04 21.06 13.93
CA GLY A 65 1.24 20.37 14.11
C GLY A 65 1.14 18.99 14.80
N ALA A 66 -0.08 18.50 15.08
CA ALA A 66 -0.27 17.16 15.63
C ALA A 66 0.32 16.08 14.69
N LYS A 67 0.92 15.03 15.29
CA LYS A 67 1.43 13.86 14.56
C LYS A 67 0.85 12.62 15.22
N SER A 68 0.44 11.65 14.40
CA SER A 68 -0.06 10.36 14.87
C SER A 68 0.70 9.22 14.20
N GLY A 69 0.99 8.16 14.97
CA GLY A 69 1.51 6.90 14.47
C GLY A 69 0.41 5.84 14.25
N ALA A 70 -0.86 6.20 14.38
CA ALA A 70 -1.97 5.27 14.12
C ALA A 70 -1.94 4.77 12.68
N MET A 71 -2.11 3.46 12.49
CA MET A 71 -2.26 2.89 11.17
C MET A 71 -3.68 3.12 10.66
N VAL A 72 -3.82 3.73 9.49
CA VAL A 72 -5.08 3.95 8.78
C VAL A 72 -4.99 3.36 7.37
N SER A 73 -6.12 3.07 6.77
CA SER A 73 -6.21 2.52 5.41
C SER A 73 -7.13 3.39 4.55
N TRP A 74 -6.99 3.34 3.23
CA TRP A 74 -7.85 4.08 2.29
C TRP A 74 -9.33 3.76 2.46
N ILE A 75 -9.68 2.55 2.84
CA ILE A 75 -11.06 2.14 3.12
C ILE A 75 -11.68 2.92 4.29
N ASP A 76 -10.86 3.58 5.12
CA ASP A 76 -11.29 4.36 6.28
C ASP A 76 -11.69 5.80 5.92
N LEU A 77 -11.36 6.28 4.72
CA LEU A 77 -11.65 7.66 4.31
C LEU A 77 -13.14 7.95 4.24
N LEU A 78 -13.91 7.07 3.56
CA LEU A 78 -15.34 7.25 3.43
C LEU A 78 -16.07 7.39 4.78
N PRO A 79 -15.91 6.43 5.73
CA PRO A 79 -16.56 6.56 7.03
C PRO A 79 -16.07 7.77 7.83
N THR A 80 -14.80 8.18 7.67
CA THR A 80 -14.27 9.37 8.33
C THR A 80 -14.90 10.65 7.78
N CYS A 81 -15.05 10.77 6.47
CA CYS A 81 -15.70 11.92 5.84
C CYS A 81 -17.19 11.98 6.19
N LEU A 82 -17.87 10.84 6.23
CA LEU A 82 -19.29 10.78 6.64
C LEU A 82 -19.48 11.26 8.09
N GLU A 83 -18.66 10.78 9.02
CA GLU A 83 -18.71 11.20 10.42
C GLU A 83 -18.33 12.69 10.58
N ALA A 84 -17.32 13.15 9.86
CA ALA A 84 -16.92 14.56 9.87
C ALA A 84 -18.04 15.49 9.37
N ALA A 85 -18.85 15.03 8.42
CA ALA A 85 -20.03 15.76 7.93
C ALA A 85 -21.26 15.65 8.85
N GLY A 86 -21.15 14.99 10.01
CA GLY A 86 -22.26 14.78 10.95
C GLY A 86 -23.18 13.62 10.58
N GLY A 87 -22.81 12.81 9.59
CA GLY A 87 -23.53 11.59 9.23
C GLY A 87 -23.13 10.40 10.11
N THR A 88 -23.89 9.32 10.02
CA THR A 88 -23.55 8.03 10.66
C THR A 88 -22.94 7.10 9.62
N PRO A 89 -21.66 6.69 9.76
CA PRO A 89 -21.08 5.70 8.88
C PRO A 89 -21.86 4.38 8.92
N PRO A 90 -21.97 3.65 7.80
CA PRO A 90 -22.50 2.31 7.82
C PRO A 90 -21.74 1.41 8.80
N PRO A 91 -22.37 0.36 9.36
CA PRO A 91 -21.69 -0.59 10.23
C PRO A 91 -20.46 -1.21 9.52
N SER A 92 -19.39 -1.42 10.29
CA SER A 92 -18.20 -2.11 9.74
C SER A 92 -18.50 -3.60 9.53
N GLY A 93 -18.07 -4.13 8.38
CA GLY A 93 -18.21 -5.53 8.00
C GLY A 93 -18.31 -5.71 6.49
N ASP A 94 -18.49 -6.95 6.06
CA ASP A 94 -18.47 -7.33 4.64
C ASP A 94 -19.84 -7.80 4.12
N LYS A 95 -20.91 -7.60 4.91
CA LYS A 95 -22.29 -7.92 4.50
C LYS A 95 -22.90 -6.76 3.69
N PRO A 96 -23.94 -6.99 2.88
CA PRO A 96 -24.68 -5.93 2.21
C PRO A 96 -25.10 -4.83 3.19
N GLY A 97 -24.79 -3.58 2.83
CA GLY A 97 -25.05 -2.41 3.69
C GLY A 97 -23.98 -2.12 4.75
N GLN A 98 -22.90 -2.92 4.78
CA GLN A 98 -21.71 -2.70 5.61
C GLN A 98 -20.54 -2.22 4.75
N ILE A 99 -19.51 -1.69 5.41
CA ILE A 99 -18.25 -1.28 4.79
C ILE A 99 -17.07 -1.80 5.62
N SER A 100 -16.00 -2.24 4.97
CA SER A 100 -14.78 -2.73 5.67
C SER A 100 -14.00 -1.60 6.36
N GLY A 101 -14.26 -0.34 6.00
CA GLY A 101 -13.67 0.85 6.60
C GLY A 101 -14.30 1.19 7.95
N LYS A 102 -13.53 1.85 8.80
CA LYS A 102 -14.01 2.48 10.05
C LYS A 102 -13.43 3.89 10.17
N SER A 103 -14.20 4.82 10.77
CA SER A 103 -13.74 6.20 10.89
C SER A 103 -12.53 6.33 11.80
N PHE A 104 -11.54 7.09 11.36
CA PHE A 104 -10.39 7.52 12.18
C PHE A 104 -10.51 8.98 12.63
N LEU A 105 -11.68 9.58 12.53
CA LEU A 105 -11.92 10.95 13.02
C LEU A 105 -11.50 11.14 14.49
N PRO A 106 -11.73 10.19 15.40
CA PRO A 106 -11.25 10.31 16.78
C PRO A 106 -9.71 10.41 16.89
N VAL A 107 -8.97 9.74 15.97
CA VAL A 107 -7.51 9.87 15.90
C VAL A 107 -7.11 11.27 15.45
N LEU A 108 -7.75 11.79 14.40
CA LEU A 108 -7.49 13.15 13.91
C LEU A 108 -7.75 14.21 14.99
N GLN A 109 -8.74 13.99 15.84
CA GLN A 109 -9.10 14.89 16.95
C GLN A 109 -8.25 14.67 18.22
N GLY A 110 -7.28 13.75 18.19
CA GLY A 110 -6.45 13.43 19.36
C GLY A 110 -7.17 12.70 20.50
N LYS A 111 -8.38 12.16 20.23
CA LYS A 111 -9.17 11.40 21.20
C LYS A 111 -8.76 9.93 21.29
N GLN A 112 -8.09 9.43 20.27
CA GLN A 112 -7.55 8.07 20.21
C GLN A 112 -6.12 8.09 19.65
N MET A 113 -5.27 7.20 20.16
CA MET A 113 -3.87 7.07 19.70
C MET A 113 -3.67 5.94 18.70
N GLU A 114 -4.60 4.99 18.67
CA GLU A 114 -4.55 3.79 17.85
C GLU A 114 -5.82 3.67 17.00
N HIS A 115 -5.73 2.99 15.86
CA HIS A 115 -6.89 2.78 14.99
C HIS A 115 -6.96 1.34 14.46
N ARG A 116 -5.97 0.91 13.66
CA ARG A 116 -5.89 -0.45 13.13
C ARG A 116 -4.67 -1.18 13.68
N GLU A 117 -4.87 -2.45 14.06
CA GLU A 117 -3.76 -3.34 14.42
C GLU A 117 -3.18 -4.02 13.17
N ARG A 118 -4.00 -4.16 12.13
CA ARG A 118 -3.64 -4.80 10.86
C ARG A 118 -4.12 -3.97 9.66
N ILE A 119 -3.27 -3.91 8.66
CA ILE A 119 -3.60 -3.44 7.31
C ILE A 119 -3.40 -4.61 6.36
N PHE A 120 -4.44 -4.93 5.59
CA PHE A 120 -4.38 -5.92 4.53
C PHE A 120 -4.22 -5.21 3.18
N VAL A 121 -3.41 -5.80 2.31
CA VAL A 121 -3.08 -5.25 1.00
C VAL A 121 -3.27 -6.33 -0.06
N THR A 122 -3.87 -5.95 -1.18
CA THR A 122 -3.98 -6.78 -2.36
C THR A 122 -3.38 -6.06 -3.56
N HIS A 123 -2.67 -6.81 -4.39
CA HIS A 123 -2.30 -6.40 -5.73
C HIS A 123 -2.64 -7.54 -6.67
N SER A 124 -3.42 -7.26 -7.72
CA SER A 124 -3.87 -8.26 -8.68
C SER A 124 -3.14 -8.14 -10.02
N GLY A 125 -2.66 -6.96 -10.33
CA GLY A 125 -2.01 -6.64 -11.58
C GLY A 125 -2.60 -5.39 -12.23
N ASP A 126 -1.88 -4.85 -13.20
CA ASP A 126 -2.28 -3.70 -13.99
C ASP A 126 -2.11 -4.03 -15.47
N GLN A 127 -3.21 -4.40 -16.10
CA GLN A 127 -3.25 -4.81 -17.52
C GLN A 127 -2.23 -5.92 -17.84
N LEU A 128 -1.31 -5.66 -18.79
CA LEU A 128 -0.32 -6.63 -19.25
C LEU A 128 1.04 -6.49 -18.55
N MET A 129 1.32 -5.37 -17.87
CA MET A 129 2.66 -5.06 -17.38
C MET A 129 2.92 -5.47 -15.93
N ASN A 130 1.96 -5.49 -15.04
CA ASN A 130 2.20 -5.75 -13.62
C ASN A 130 1.39 -6.95 -13.15
N GLN A 131 1.49 -8.06 -13.86
CA GLN A 131 0.72 -9.27 -13.55
C GLN A 131 1.43 -10.16 -12.52
N TYR A 132 1.76 -9.58 -11.37
CA TYR A 132 2.36 -10.31 -10.28
C TYR A 132 1.49 -10.19 -9.02
N PRO A 133 0.46 -11.05 -8.88
CA PRO A 133 -0.50 -10.92 -7.82
C PRO A 133 0.13 -11.28 -6.47
N LEU A 134 -0.18 -10.49 -5.46
CA LEU A 134 0.25 -10.70 -4.09
C LEU A 134 -0.84 -10.31 -3.08
N ARG A 135 -0.66 -10.81 -1.86
CA ARG A 135 -1.41 -10.40 -0.67
C ARG A 135 -0.41 -10.03 0.42
N ALA A 136 -0.71 -9.04 1.24
CA ALA A 136 0.13 -8.72 2.37
C ALA A 136 -0.69 -8.35 3.61
N VAL A 137 -0.17 -8.69 4.78
CA VAL A 137 -0.67 -8.21 6.07
C VAL A 137 0.45 -7.48 6.80
N ARG A 138 0.12 -6.29 7.29
CA ARG A 138 1.04 -5.41 8.01
C ARG A 138 0.50 -5.10 9.41
N SER A 139 1.32 -5.34 10.41
CA SER A 139 1.18 -4.77 11.75
C SER A 139 2.10 -3.54 11.89
N ARG A 140 2.16 -2.91 13.07
CA ARG A 140 3.08 -1.79 13.32
C ARG A 140 4.55 -2.18 13.08
N GLU A 141 4.94 -3.37 13.50
CA GLU A 141 6.33 -3.81 13.51
C GLU A 141 6.66 -4.87 12.47
N TRP A 142 5.66 -5.58 11.96
CA TRP A 142 5.88 -6.74 11.10
C TRP A 142 5.05 -6.68 9.84
N LYS A 143 5.61 -7.23 8.77
CA LYS A 143 4.90 -7.44 7.51
C LYS A 143 5.14 -8.86 6.99
N TYR A 144 4.06 -9.46 6.51
CA TYR A 144 4.07 -10.70 5.76
C TYR A 144 3.52 -10.45 4.36
N ILE A 145 4.22 -10.95 3.34
CA ILE A 145 3.80 -10.88 1.94
C ILE A 145 3.68 -12.32 1.42
N TYR A 146 2.56 -12.60 0.78
CA TYR A 146 2.28 -13.85 0.09
C TYR A 146 2.23 -13.58 -1.42
N ASN A 147 3.24 -14.03 -2.15
CA ASN A 147 3.34 -13.93 -3.61
C ASN A 147 2.61 -15.13 -4.22
N LEU A 148 1.53 -14.86 -5.00
CA LEU A 148 0.64 -15.90 -5.52
C LEU A 148 1.19 -16.63 -6.76
N SER A 149 2.24 -16.11 -7.37
CA SER A 149 2.89 -16.67 -8.57
C SER A 149 4.42 -16.59 -8.42
N PRO A 150 5.02 -17.26 -7.43
CA PRO A 150 6.45 -17.13 -7.13
C PRO A 150 7.37 -17.67 -8.24
N ASP A 151 6.86 -18.55 -9.10
CA ASP A 151 7.61 -19.10 -10.24
C ASP A 151 7.63 -18.15 -11.46
N ALA A 152 6.83 -17.06 -11.41
CA ALA A 152 6.84 -16.05 -12.45
C ALA A 152 7.86 -14.94 -12.13
N GLU A 153 8.42 -14.34 -13.17
CA GLU A 153 9.20 -13.12 -12.99
C GLU A 153 8.30 -11.92 -12.72
N HIS A 154 8.68 -11.12 -11.74
CA HIS A 154 8.03 -9.84 -11.49
C HIS A 154 8.51 -8.81 -12.51
N HIS A 155 7.55 -8.19 -13.17
CA HIS A 155 7.76 -7.06 -14.07
C HIS A 155 6.78 -5.94 -13.74
N SER A 156 7.15 -4.70 -14.07
CA SER A 156 6.29 -3.54 -13.96
C SER A 156 6.63 -2.50 -15.02
N HIS A 157 5.94 -1.37 -15.04
CA HIS A 157 6.27 -0.23 -15.90
C HIS A 157 7.70 0.29 -15.69
N ILE A 158 8.34 -0.04 -14.57
CA ILE A 158 9.70 0.39 -14.25
C ILE A 158 10.73 -0.23 -15.20
N ASP A 159 10.57 -1.50 -15.51
CA ASP A 159 11.50 -2.26 -16.34
C ASP A 159 11.00 -2.51 -17.76
N LEU A 160 9.69 -2.52 -17.99
CA LEU A 160 9.09 -2.82 -19.29
C LEU A 160 8.75 -1.57 -20.12
N ASP A 161 8.38 -0.44 -19.50
CA ASP A 161 7.97 0.74 -20.25
C ASP A 161 9.18 1.58 -20.69
N GLU A 162 9.51 1.50 -21.99
CA GLU A 162 10.62 2.23 -22.60
C GLU A 162 10.48 3.77 -22.53
N LYS A 163 9.27 4.27 -22.30
CA LYS A 163 8.97 5.71 -22.21
C LYS A 163 8.91 6.24 -20.78
N ALA A 164 8.92 5.35 -19.79
CA ALA A 164 8.85 5.76 -18.39
C ALA A 164 10.18 6.40 -17.94
N ASP A 165 10.09 7.48 -17.18
CA ASP A 165 11.27 8.11 -16.54
C ASP A 165 12.03 7.12 -15.65
N SER A 166 11.32 6.14 -15.07
CA SER A 166 11.90 5.05 -14.29
C SER A 166 12.88 4.18 -15.07
N LYS A 167 12.74 4.06 -16.38
CA LYS A 167 13.64 3.29 -17.24
C LYS A 167 15.09 3.77 -17.15
N VAL A 168 15.30 5.07 -16.97
CA VAL A 168 16.64 5.67 -16.89
C VAL A 168 17.44 5.09 -15.73
N TYR A 169 16.86 5.08 -14.51
CA TYR A 169 17.60 4.52 -13.36
C TYR A 169 17.52 3.00 -13.30
N TRP A 170 16.47 2.37 -13.80
CA TRP A 170 16.43 0.92 -13.92
C TRP A 170 17.58 0.41 -14.81
N SER A 171 17.76 1.01 -15.99
CA SER A 171 18.86 0.69 -16.88
C SER A 171 20.24 0.91 -16.23
N SER A 172 20.38 1.90 -15.35
CA SER A 172 21.62 2.11 -14.61
C SER A 172 21.88 1.01 -13.57
N TRP A 173 20.82 0.51 -12.92
CA TRP A 173 20.91 -0.62 -11.97
C TRP A 173 21.32 -1.91 -12.69
N VAL A 174 20.68 -2.20 -13.83
CA VAL A 174 21.00 -3.40 -14.65
C VAL A 174 22.46 -3.36 -15.10
N ARG A 175 22.94 -2.22 -15.59
CA ARG A 175 24.34 -2.05 -16.00
C ARG A 175 25.30 -2.21 -14.82
N LEU A 176 24.98 -1.64 -13.66
CA LEU A 176 25.80 -1.81 -12.46
C LEU A 176 25.85 -3.28 -12.02
N ALA A 177 24.77 -4.01 -12.17
CA ALA A 177 24.68 -5.44 -11.82
C ALA A 177 25.62 -6.33 -12.62
N GLU A 178 26.14 -5.89 -13.77
CA GLU A 178 27.13 -6.64 -14.56
C GLU A 178 28.49 -6.77 -13.83
N THR A 179 28.79 -5.83 -12.92
CA THR A 179 30.10 -5.75 -12.25
C THR A 179 30.03 -5.66 -10.74
N ASP A 180 28.84 -5.43 -10.17
CA ASP A 180 28.61 -5.29 -8.73
C ASP A 180 27.64 -6.35 -8.23
N ALA A 181 28.11 -7.25 -7.37
CA ALA A 181 27.30 -8.35 -6.84
C ALA A 181 26.12 -7.89 -5.97
N ALA A 182 26.23 -6.75 -5.26
CA ALA A 182 25.16 -6.22 -4.44
C ALA A 182 24.04 -5.60 -5.32
N ALA A 183 24.43 -4.94 -6.41
CA ALA A 183 23.48 -4.47 -7.42
C ALA A 183 22.79 -5.64 -8.12
N ALA A 184 23.54 -6.69 -8.50
CA ALA A 184 22.99 -7.91 -9.10
C ALA A 184 21.95 -8.59 -8.19
N ALA A 185 22.25 -8.69 -6.88
CA ALA A 185 21.32 -9.25 -5.91
C ALA A 185 20.01 -8.44 -5.82
N LYS A 186 20.07 -7.09 -5.93
CA LYS A 186 18.88 -6.22 -5.92
C LYS A 186 18.05 -6.36 -7.19
N VAL A 187 18.70 -6.41 -8.36
CA VAL A 187 18.03 -6.64 -9.65
C VAL A 187 17.36 -8.01 -9.67
N ASN A 188 18.07 -9.06 -9.23
CA ASN A 188 17.50 -10.40 -9.11
C ASN A 188 16.31 -10.44 -8.16
N ARG A 189 16.40 -9.81 -6.98
CA ARG A 189 15.29 -9.72 -6.02
C ARG A 189 14.08 -8.98 -6.59
N TYR A 190 14.27 -8.01 -7.46
CA TYR A 190 13.17 -7.32 -8.11
C TYR A 190 12.34 -8.28 -8.98
N HIS A 191 13.02 -9.13 -9.75
CA HIS A 191 12.38 -10.08 -10.66
C HIS A 191 11.96 -11.39 -9.98
N GLN A 192 12.80 -11.91 -9.09
CA GLN A 192 12.59 -13.21 -8.45
C GLN A 192 12.19 -13.01 -7.00
N ARG A 193 10.94 -13.28 -6.69
CA ARG A 193 10.38 -13.14 -5.34
C ARG A 193 9.96 -14.50 -4.80
N PRO A 194 10.35 -14.85 -3.56
CA PRO A 194 9.92 -16.10 -2.96
C PRO A 194 8.40 -16.09 -2.72
N ALA A 195 7.81 -17.28 -2.53
CA ALA A 195 6.38 -17.41 -2.22
C ALA A 195 5.97 -16.61 -0.97
N GLU A 196 6.88 -16.53 0.01
CA GLU A 196 6.62 -15.84 1.26
C GLU A 196 7.75 -14.90 1.64
N GLU A 197 7.37 -13.73 2.13
CA GLU A 197 8.30 -12.75 2.66
C GLU A 197 7.84 -12.32 4.05
N LEU A 198 8.80 -12.18 4.98
CA LEU A 198 8.55 -11.70 6.34
C LEU A 198 9.58 -10.63 6.71
N TYR A 199 9.12 -9.49 7.21
CA TYR A 199 9.97 -8.36 7.54
C TYR A 199 9.70 -7.83 8.94
N ASP A 200 10.78 -7.56 9.69
CA ASP A 200 10.75 -6.77 10.91
C ASP A 200 10.93 -5.28 10.54
N LEU A 201 9.84 -4.54 10.50
CA LEU A 201 9.83 -3.13 10.05
C LEU A 201 10.50 -2.18 11.04
N ALA A 202 10.71 -2.62 12.30
CA ALA A 202 11.42 -1.82 13.29
C ALA A 202 12.94 -1.93 13.09
N ALA A 203 13.44 -3.13 12.78
CA ALA A 203 14.85 -3.37 12.53
C ALA A 203 15.24 -3.09 11.07
N ASP A 204 14.33 -3.36 10.13
CA ASP A 204 14.52 -3.23 8.68
C ASP A 204 13.36 -2.44 8.03
N PRO A 205 13.29 -1.12 8.22
CA PRO A 205 12.22 -0.29 7.67
C PRO A 205 12.21 -0.22 6.14
N TRP A 206 13.27 -0.70 5.49
CA TRP A 206 13.40 -0.76 4.03
C TRP A 206 13.13 -2.15 3.45
N GLU A 207 12.76 -3.11 4.30
CA GLU A 207 12.39 -4.47 3.87
C GLU A 207 13.45 -5.13 2.99
N GLN A 208 14.72 -5.01 3.40
CA GLN A 208 15.88 -5.53 2.65
C GLN A 208 16.14 -7.02 2.94
N PHE A 209 15.78 -7.49 4.14
CA PHE A 209 16.15 -8.80 4.66
C PHE A 209 14.90 -9.64 4.91
N ASN A 210 14.59 -10.56 3.98
CA ASN A 210 13.48 -11.48 4.15
C ASN A 210 13.80 -12.53 5.23
N LEU A 211 13.01 -12.55 6.29
CA LEU A 211 13.14 -13.46 7.44
C LEU A 211 12.26 -14.72 7.32
N ALA A 212 11.57 -14.94 6.20
CA ALA A 212 10.66 -16.09 6.06
C ALA A 212 11.36 -17.45 6.16
N ALA A 213 12.64 -17.52 5.79
CA ALA A 213 13.45 -18.73 5.91
C ALA A 213 14.21 -18.85 7.26
N ASP A 214 14.14 -17.85 8.14
CA ASP A 214 14.80 -17.88 9.44
C ASP A 214 14.02 -18.78 10.42
N PRO A 215 14.63 -19.89 10.92
CA PRO A 215 13.99 -20.75 11.90
C PRO A 215 13.54 -20.05 13.18
N ALA A 216 14.26 -19.00 13.61
CA ALA A 216 13.91 -18.20 14.77
C ALA A 216 12.57 -17.46 14.59
N GLN A 217 12.18 -17.16 13.37
CA GLN A 217 10.93 -16.49 13.03
C GLN A 217 9.80 -17.42 12.62
N ALA A 218 10.01 -18.75 12.62
CA ALA A 218 9.03 -19.73 12.14
C ALA A 218 7.66 -19.63 12.84
N LYS A 219 7.62 -19.31 14.15
CA LYS A 219 6.37 -19.11 14.89
C LYS A 219 5.62 -17.88 14.39
N ARG A 220 6.34 -16.76 14.16
CA ARG A 220 5.77 -15.51 13.66
C ARG A 220 5.26 -15.67 12.23
N LEU A 221 6.05 -16.27 11.37
CA LEU A 221 5.66 -16.56 9.99
C LEU A 221 4.33 -17.34 9.96
N ARG A 222 4.23 -18.42 10.73
CA ARG A 222 2.99 -19.21 10.80
C ARG A 222 1.80 -18.40 11.31
N ALA A 223 2.00 -17.55 12.31
CA ALA A 223 0.92 -16.71 12.84
C ALA A 223 0.42 -15.70 11.80
N MET A 224 1.31 -14.98 11.12
CA MET A 224 0.92 -13.99 10.11
C MET A 224 0.36 -14.64 8.84
N ARG A 225 0.84 -15.81 8.46
CA ARG A 225 0.23 -16.64 7.40
C ARG A 225 -1.21 -16.99 7.74
N ALA A 226 -1.45 -17.48 8.97
CA ALA A 226 -2.80 -17.84 9.41
C ALA A 226 -3.75 -16.62 9.46
N GLU A 227 -3.25 -15.43 9.84
CA GLU A 227 -4.01 -14.18 9.76
C GLU A 227 -4.39 -13.85 8.30
N MET A 228 -3.44 -13.98 7.37
CA MET A 228 -3.70 -13.75 5.94
C MET A 228 -4.70 -14.75 5.37
N ASP A 229 -4.53 -16.05 5.67
CA ASP A 229 -5.43 -17.11 5.23
C ASP A 229 -6.86 -16.91 5.75
N ALA A 230 -7.00 -16.44 7.00
CA ALA A 230 -8.30 -16.12 7.60
C ALA A 230 -8.95 -14.96 6.85
N TRP A 231 -8.22 -13.85 6.65
CA TRP A 231 -8.72 -12.71 5.94
C TRP A 231 -9.10 -13.04 4.49
N MET A 232 -8.29 -13.81 3.78
CA MET A 232 -8.60 -14.25 2.41
C MET A 232 -9.91 -15.06 2.37
N ARG A 233 -10.10 -16.01 3.30
CA ARG A 233 -11.35 -16.80 3.38
C ARG A 233 -12.57 -15.93 3.67
N GLU A 234 -12.46 -14.98 4.61
CA GLU A 234 -13.55 -14.06 4.97
C GLU A 234 -13.97 -13.16 3.79
N ASN A 235 -13.03 -12.85 2.89
CA ASN A 235 -13.27 -12.03 1.70
C ASN A 235 -13.52 -12.86 0.42
N GLY A 236 -13.67 -14.17 0.50
CA GLY A 236 -13.89 -15.04 -0.65
C GLY A 236 -12.70 -15.02 -1.63
N ASP A 237 -11.50 -14.76 -1.14
CA ASP A 237 -10.28 -14.74 -1.93
C ASP A 237 -9.60 -16.11 -1.91
N GLU A 238 -9.63 -16.81 -3.04
CA GLU A 238 -8.98 -18.11 -3.25
C GLU A 238 -7.57 -17.98 -3.86
N GLY A 239 -6.94 -16.78 -3.73
CA GLY A 239 -5.61 -16.53 -4.25
C GLY A 239 -5.57 -16.58 -5.77
N ILE A 240 -4.69 -17.40 -6.34
CA ILE A 240 -4.49 -17.47 -7.80
C ILE A 240 -5.77 -17.86 -8.58
N LYS A 241 -6.70 -18.59 -7.98
CA LYS A 241 -7.98 -18.90 -8.62
C LYS A 241 -8.83 -17.65 -8.77
N THR A 242 -8.89 -16.81 -7.73
CA THR A 242 -9.57 -15.50 -7.78
C THR A 242 -8.95 -14.60 -8.83
N GLU A 243 -7.63 -14.57 -8.93
CA GLU A 243 -6.92 -13.80 -9.94
C GLU A 243 -7.23 -14.30 -11.36
N ASN A 244 -7.20 -15.61 -11.58
CA ASN A 244 -7.49 -16.20 -12.90
C ASN A 244 -8.95 -15.96 -13.32
N ALA A 245 -9.90 -15.97 -12.39
CA ALA A 245 -11.30 -15.67 -12.67
C ALA A 245 -11.53 -14.19 -13.06
N ARG A 246 -10.69 -13.27 -12.58
CA ARG A 246 -10.75 -11.83 -12.89
C ARG A 246 -10.04 -11.44 -14.18
N ARG A 247 -9.15 -12.28 -14.70
CA ARG A 247 -8.44 -11.98 -15.96
C ARG A 247 -9.43 -11.89 -17.11
N PRO A 248 -9.38 -10.83 -17.94
CA PRO A 248 -10.18 -10.77 -19.15
C PRO A 248 -9.87 -11.99 -20.02
N GLN A 249 -10.89 -12.77 -20.34
CA GLN A 249 -10.76 -13.85 -21.31
C GLN A 249 -10.34 -13.24 -22.66
N PRO A 250 -9.38 -13.83 -23.38
CA PRO A 250 -9.07 -13.38 -24.74
C PRO A 250 -10.36 -13.33 -25.57
N ARG A 251 -10.64 -12.18 -26.18
CA ARG A 251 -11.81 -12.06 -27.06
C ARG A 251 -11.66 -13.10 -28.18
N GLY A 252 -12.44 -14.17 -28.12
CA GLY A 252 -12.45 -15.22 -29.14
C GLY A 252 -12.21 -16.65 -28.66
N ALA A 253 -11.91 -16.91 -27.40
CA ALA A 253 -11.97 -18.26 -26.85
C ALA A 253 -13.45 -18.68 -26.74
N LYS A 254 -13.93 -19.49 -27.67
CA LYS A 254 -15.21 -20.21 -27.51
C LYS A 254 -15.04 -21.27 -26.42
N PRO A 255 -16.10 -21.54 -25.61
CA PRO A 255 -16.09 -22.59 -24.60
C PRO A 255 -15.85 -23.96 -25.19
#